data_dd429b2381ee39c3c9e418a9308d6b07
#
_entry.id   dd429b2381ee39c3c9e418a9308d6b07
#
_cell.length_a   1.000
_cell.length_b   1.000
_cell.length_c   1.000
_cell.angle_alpha   90.00
_cell.angle_beta   90.00
_cell.angle_gamma   90.00
#
_symmetry.space_group_name_H-M   'P 1'
#
loop_
_entity.id
_entity.type
_entity.pdbx_description
1 polymer ?
#
loop_
_entity_poly.entity_id
_entity_poly.type
_entity_poly.pdbx_seq_one_letter_code
_entity_poly.pdbx_strand_id
1 'polypeptide(L)'
;MVDPAIAEPVQKILKERNWQLSCILNTHHHSDHVGANLTLKKQTGCQIVGSHYDKNRIPGLDRTVSEGDSIFLGRHKGSVIDTPGHTLGHIVYYFSKDNFLFCGDTLFSMGCGRLFEGTATQMHHSLNKLAALPPTTQLFCAHEYTQQNGQFAQTLEPNNTQLHQRITEVAQLRQNNIATVPSTLAQEKATNPFLRSHCPELIHTLAMSQNSRVEIFTETRRRKDHF
;
A
#
# COMPACT_ATOMS: atom_id res chain seq x y z
N MET A 1 -7.30 7.70 11.69
CA MET A 1 -6.32 8.18 10.69
C MET A 1 -5.32 7.08 10.41
N VAL A 2 -4.86 6.94 9.17
CA VAL A 2 -3.78 6.01 8.82
C VAL A 2 -2.61 6.84 8.30
N ASP A 3 -1.40 6.54 8.78
CA ASP A 3 -0.10 7.09 8.34
C ASP A 3 -0.06 8.63 8.16
N PRO A 4 -0.29 9.43 9.19
CA PRO A 4 -0.27 10.88 9.04
C PRO A 4 1.17 11.41 8.93
N ALA A 5 1.56 11.85 7.73
CA ALA A 5 2.87 12.46 7.46
C ALA A 5 3.01 13.83 8.11
N ILE A 6 2.00 14.69 7.92
CA ILE A 6 1.98 16.11 8.31
C ILE A 6 0.70 16.39 9.11
N ALA A 7 0.84 17.10 10.23
CA ALA A 7 -0.28 17.35 11.15
C ALA A 7 -1.30 18.37 10.62
N GLU A 8 -0.83 19.42 9.94
CA GLU A 8 -1.67 20.56 9.54
C GLU A 8 -2.90 20.18 8.69
N PRO A 9 -2.80 19.38 7.61
CA PRO A 9 -3.96 18.96 6.84
C PRO A 9 -4.98 18.18 7.68
N VAL A 10 -4.49 17.32 8.61
CA VAL A 10 -5.35 16.54 9.51
C VAL A 10 -6.11 17.47 10.46
N GLN A 11 -5.41 18.40 11.09
CA GLN A 11 -5.99 19.39 12.02
C GLN A 11 -7.07 20.23 11.33
N LYS A 12 -6.80 20.68 10.08
CA LYS A 12 -7.75 21.42 9.27
C LYS A 12 -9.05 20.65 9.09
N ILE A 13 -8.97 19.39 8.64
CA ILE A 13 -10.16 18.54 8.42
C ILE A 13 -10.89 18.23 9.73
N LEU A 14 -10.17 17.93 10.82
CA LEU A 14 -10.80 17.70 12.13
C LEU A 14 -11.61 18.91 12.58
N LYS A 15 -11.08 20.14 12.40
CA LYS A 15 -11.76 21.39 12.73
C LYS A 15 -12.96 21.63 11.82
N GLU A 16 -12.80 21.54 10.50
CA GLU A 16 -13.85 21.77 9.51
C GLU A 16 -15.05 20.82 9.68
N ARG A 17 -14.77 19.56 10.04
CA ARG A 17 -15.80 18.52 10.21
C ARG A 17 -16.28 18.37 11.63
N ASN A 18 -15.73 19.12 12.58
CA ASN A 18 -15.98 18.95 14.02
C ASN A 18 -15.76 17.50 14.47
N TRP A 19 -14.67 16.86 13.97
CA TRP A 19 -14.34 15.50 14.30
C TRP A 19 -13.26 15.44 15.39
N GLN A 20 -13.30 14.33 16.16
CA GLN A 20 -12.26 14.02 17.14
C GLN A 20 -11.41 12.86 16.65
N LEU A 21 -10.08 13.02 16.71
CA LEU A 21 -9.15 11.95 16.38
C LEU A 21 -8.95 11.07 17.61
N SER A 22 -9.39 9.83 17.56
CA SER A 22 -9.24 8.86 18.64
C SER A 22 -8.10 7.86 18.43
N CYS A 23 -7.71 7.61 17.18
CA CYS A 23 -6.70 6.60 16.86
C CYS A 23 -5.92 6.94 15.59
N ILE A 24 -4.60 6.69 15.63
CA ILE A 24 -3.70 6.63 14.49
C ILE A 24 -3.27 5.18 14.30
N LEU A 25 -3.36 4.67 13.07
CA LEU A 25 -2.83 3.38 12.65
C LEU A 25 -1.60 3.63 11.78
N ASN A 26 -0.44 3.10 12.19
CA ASN A 26 0.77 3.17 11.36
C ASN A 26 1.04 1.83 10.70
N THR A 27 1.31 1.85 9.39
CA THR A 27 1.68 0.66 8.62
C THR A 27 3.14 0.30 8.80
N HIS A 28 4.01 1.30 8.92
CA HIS A 28 5.45 1.15 9.16
C HIS A 28 6.06 2.45 9.71
N HIS A 29 7.37 2.45 9.95
CA HIS A 29 8.06 3.48 10.73
C HIS A 29 8.65 4.64 9.94
N HIS A 30 8.57 4.68 8.61
CA HIS A 30 9.18 5.76 7.82
C HIS A 30 8.59 7.12 8.19
N SER A 31 9.41 8.17 8.11
CA SER A 31 9.07 9.51 8.61
C SER A 31 7.85 10.13 7.95
N ASP A 32 7.63 9.82 6.68
CA ASP A 32 6.46 10.26 5.90
C ASP A 32 5.17 9.50 6.22
N HIS A 33 5.20 8.55 7.16
CA HIS A 33 4.04 7.82 7.70
C HIS A 33 3.78 8.09 9.18
N VAL A 34 4.81 8.52 9.90
CA VAL A 34 4.72 8.75 11.35
C VAL A 34 5.01 10.19 11.78
N GLY A 35 5.32 11.07 10.83
CA GLY A 35 5.81 12.44 11.12
C GLY A 35 4.86 13.29 11.95
N ALA A 36 3.56 13.09 11.81
CA ALA A 36 2.55 13.83 12.58
C ALA A 36 2.16 13.17 13.91
N ASN A 37 2.62 11.96 14.20
CA ASN A 37 2.19 11.18 15.36
C ASN A 37 2.21 11.96 16.67
N LEU A 38 3.38 12.47 17.07
CA LEU A 38 3.55 13.15 18.34
C LEU A 38 2.74 14.45 18.44
N THR A 39 2.68 15.21 17.34
CA THR A 39 1.91 16.47 17.26
C THR A 39 0.43 16.20 17.44
N LEU A 40 -0.13 15.26 16.66
CA LEU A 40 -1.55 14.90 16.73
C LEU A 40 -1.90 14.28 18.09
N LYS A 41 -1.07 13.38 18.61
CA LYS A 41 -1.28 12.78 19.93
C LYS A 41 -1.30 13.82 21.06
N LYS A 42 -0.36 14.77 21.05
CA LYS A 42 -0.33 15.86 22.04
C LYS A 42 -1.61 16.72 22.02
N GLN A 43 -2.17 16.94 20.86
CA GLN A 43 -3.34 17.81 20.68
C GLN A 43 -4.67 17.11 20.96
N THR A 44 -4.78 15.83 20.61
CA THR A 44 -6.07 15.12 20.62
C THR A 44 -6.17 14.03 21.68
N GLY A 45 -5.03 13.60 22.24
CA GLY A 45 -4.98 12.44 23.14
C GLY A 45 -5.20 11.11 22.42
N CYS A 46 -5.09 11.07 21.08
CA CYS A 46 -5.33 9.85 20.31
C CYS A 46 -4.33 8.74 20.66
N GLN A 47 -4.79 7.49 20.54
CA GLN A 47 -3.95 6.31 20.65
C GLN A 47 -3.21 6.07 19.34
N ILE A 48 -1.93 5.68 19.41
CA ILE A 48 -1.13 5.26 18.26
C ILE A 48 -0.93 3.75 18.29
N VAL A 49 -1.31 3.08 17.19
CA VAL A 49 -1.21 1.63 17.00
C VAL A 49 -0.28 1.36 15.83
N GLY A 50 0.63 0.40 15.97
CA GLY A 50 1.57 0.04 14.91
C GLY A 50 2.25 -1.31 15.16
N SER A 51 3.15 -1.69 14.26
CA SER A 51 3.83 -2.98 14.27
C SER A 51 4.63 -3.22 15.57
N HIS A 52 4.48 -4.41 16.13
CA HIS A 52 5.31 -4.86 17.24
C HIS A 52 6.80 -4.90 16.87
N TYR A 53 7.12 -5.26 15.64
CA TYR A 53 8.50 -5.26 15.14
C TYR A 53 9.13 -3.86 15.20
N ASP A 54 8.34 -2.82 14.92
CA ASP A 54 8.80 -1.42 14.87
C ASP A 54 8.55 -0.65 16.18
N LYS A 55 8.30 -1.31 17.29
CA LYS A 55 7.91 -0.70 18.56
C LYS A 55 8.86 0.41 19.06
N ASN A 56 10.14 0.32 18.71
CA ASN A 56 11.15 1.32 19.10
C ASN A 56 11.38 2.37 17.98
N ARG A 57 10.76 2.22 16.82
CA ARG A 57 10.94 3.08 15.65
C ARG A 57 9.72 3.97 15.35
N ILE A 58 8.53 3.60 15.85
CA ILE A 58 7.30 4.38 15.67
C ILE A 58 7.15 5.38 16.83
N PRO A 59 7.23 6.70 16.58
CA PRO A 59 7.13 7.71 17.62
C PRO A 59 5.77 7.71 18.32
N GLY A 60 5.77 7.68 19.65
CA GLY A 60 4.56 7.80 20.46
C GLY A 60 3.65 6.58 20.47
N LEU A 61 4.13 5.43 20.01
CA LEU A 61 3.36 4.18 19.96
C LEU A 61 2.80 3.80 21.34
N ASP A 62 1.50 3.53 21.42
CA ASP A 62 0.82 3.10 22.64
C ASP A 62 0.48 1.62 22.62
N ARG A 63 0.13 1.08 21.45
CA ARG A 63 -0.26 -0.31 21.29
C ARG A 63 0.45 -0.95 20.11
N THR A 64 1.09 -2.08 20.39
CA THR A 64 1.70 -2.92 19.35
C THR A 64 0.71 -3.96 18.85
N VAL A 65 0.83 -4.31 17.55
CA VAL A 65 0.08 -5.38 16.88
C VAL A 65 0.97 -6.20 15.98
N SER A 66 0.58 -7.45 15.72
CA SER A 66 1.28 -8.44 14.90
C SER A 66 0.29 -9.18 13.99
N GLU A 67 0.80 -10.05 13.11
CA GLU A 67 0.00 -10.93 12.24
C GLU A 67 -1.15 -11.59 13.00
N GLY A 68 -2.36 -11.48 12.47
CA GLY A 68 -3.57 -12.12 13.02
C GLY A 68 -4.26 -11.33 14.13
N ASP A 69 -3.62 -10.28 14.68
CA ASP A 69 -4.27 -9.43 15.67
C ASP A 69 -5.49 -8.70 15.09
N SER A 70 -6.43 -8.39 15.98
CA SER A 70 -7.61 -7.60 15.63
C SER A 70 -7.50 -6.18 16.15
N ILE A 71 -7.90 -5.23 15.32
CA ILE A 71 -8.11 -3.83 15.72
C ILE A 71 -9.59 -3.48 15.61
N PHE A 72 -10.04 -2.51 16.40
CA PHE A 72 -11.41 -2.03 16.38
C PHE A 72 -11.43 -0.51 16.23
N LEU A 73 -12.14 -0.02 15.23
CA LEU A 73 -12.47 1.39 15.04
C LEU A 73 -13.97 1.54 15.18
N GLY A 74 -14.43 1.88 16.38
CA GLY A 74 -15.84 1.78 16.75
C GLY A 74 -16.33 0.33 16.59
N ARG A 75 -17.33 0.11 15.73
CA ARG A 75 -17.89 -1.22 15.41
C ARG A 75 -17.15 -1.98 14.30
N HIS A 76 -16.21 -1.33 13.62
CA HIS A 76 -15.49 -1.92 12.48
C HIS A 76 -14.30 -2.73 13.00
N LYS A 77 -14.32 -4.03 12.71
CA LYS A 77 -13.22 -4.95 13.05
C LYS A 77 -12.30 -5.08 11.86
N GLY A 78 -11.01 -4.75 12.07
CA GLY A 78 -9.92 -5.00 11.14
C GLY A 78 -9.01 -6.12 11.64
N SER A 79 -8.34 -6.80 10.74
CA SER A 79 -7.25 -7.74 10.99
C SER A 79 -5.92 -7.15 10.54
N VAL A 80 -4.85 -7.51 11.23
CA VAL A 80 -3.48 -7.15 10.89
C VAL A 80 -2.86 -8.27 10.07
N ILE A 81 -2.18 -7.90 8.99
CA ILE A 81 -1.43 -8.83 8.13
C ILE A 81 0.00 -8.29 8.02
N ASP A 82 1.00 -9.10 8.38
CA ASP A 82 2.40 -8.76 8.19
C ASP A 82 2.76 -8.82 6.70
N THR A 83 3.39 -7.75 6.22
CA THR A 83 3.80 -7.61 4.81
C THR A 83 5.25 -7.15 4.69
N PRO A 84 6.21 -7.95 5.17
CA PRO A 84 7.63 -7.60 5.06
C PRO A 84 8.06 -7.49 3.60
N GLY A 85 8.94 -6.52 3.34
CA GLY A 85 9.47 -6.25 2.00
C GLY A 85 9.98 -4.83 1.88
N HIS A 86 9.09 -3.83 1.87
CA HIS A 86 9.45 -2.42 1.90
C HIS A 86 10.26 -2.10 3.17
N THR A 87 9.69 -2.41 4.33
CA THR A 87 10.41 -2.56 5.60
C THR A 87 10.17 -3.96 6.15
N LEU A 88 10.98 -4.40 7.13
CA LEU A 88 10.78 -5.71 7.77
C LEU A 88 9.57 -5.73 8.70
N GLY A 89 9.25 -4.59 9.31
CA GLY A 89 8.12 -4.45 10.23
C GLY A 89 6.83 -3.95 9.58
N HIS A 90 6.76 -3.89 8.23
CA HIS A 90 5.57 -3.40 7.56
C HIS A 90 4.35 -4.29 7.81
N ILE A 91 3.22 -3.66 8.14
CA ILE A 91 1.92 -4.31 8.34
C ILE A 91 0.84 -3.59 7.53
N VAL A 92 -0.25 -4.30 7.24
CA VAL A 92 -1.44 -3.72 6.62
C VAL A 92 -2.66 -3.98 7.50
N TYR A 93 -3.70 -3.16 7.34
CA TYR A 93 -4.95 -3.28 8.08
C TYR A 93 -6.08 -3.62 7.11
N TYR A 94 -6.69 -4.80 7.29
CA TYR A 94 -7.76 -5.28 6.45
C TYR A 94 -9.10 -5.33 7.20
N PHE A 95 -10.07 -4.53 6.77
CA PHE A 95 -11.44 -4.47 7.28
C PHE A 95 -12.36 -5.26 6.35
N SER A 96 -12.48 -6.56 6.61
CA SER A 96 -13.14 -7.50 5.68
C SER A 96 -14.63 -7.22 5.46
N LYS A 97 -15.36 -6.76 6.48
CA LYS A 97 -16.78 -6.39 6.35
C LYS A 97 -17.01 -5.12 5.52
N ASP A 98 -16.02 -4.24 5.49
CA ASP A 98 -16.08 -2.97 4.76
C ASP A 98 -15.39 -3.08 3.39
N ASN A 99 -14.70 -4.20 3.12
CA ASN A 99 -13.83 -4.41 1.95
C ASN A 99 -12.73 -3.35 1.80
N PHE A 100 -12.16 -2.87 2.90
CA PHE A 100 -11.09 -1.86 2.88
C PHE A 100 -9.75 -2.47 3.31
N LEU A 101 -8.72 -2.18 2.52
CA LEU A 101 -7.33 -2.54 2.82
C LEU A 101 -6.46 -1.27 2.84
N PHE A 102 -5.92 -0.93 4.01
CA PHE A 102 -4.91 0.11 4.15
C PHE A 102 -3.54 -0.55 4.05
N CYS A 103 -2.90 -0.41 2.90
CA CYS A 103 -1.72 -1.21 2.52
C CYS A 103 -0.39 -0.44 2.53
N GLY A 104 -0.39 0.82 2.98
CA GLY A 104 0.83 1.63 3.11
C GLY A 104 1.69 1.55 1.86
N ASP A 105 2.94 1.14 2.04
CA ASP A 105 3.96 1.02 1.00
C ASP A 105 4.23 -0.42 0.55
N THR A 106 3.33 -1.36 0.84
CA THR A 106 3.42 -2.72 0.28
C THR A 106 2.87 -2.77 -1.14
N LEU A 107 1.61 -2.38 -1.35
CA LEU A 107 0.92 -2.46 -2.63
C LEU A 107 0.43 -1.07 -3.03
N PHE A 108 0.88 -0.56 -4.18
CA PHE A 108 0.39 0.66 -4.80
C PHE A 108 -0.51 0.35 -5.99
N SER A 109 -1.28 1.33 -6.43
CA SER A 109 -1.97 1.19 -7.71
C SER A 109 -0.96 1.07 -8.84
N MET A 110 -1.05 -0.04 -9.60
CA MET A 110 -0.12 -0.48 -10.66
C MET A 110 1.34 -0.57 -10.21
N GLY A 111 1.62 -0.76 -8.90
CA GLY A 111 2.97 -0.77 -8.36
C GLY A 111 3.11 -1.48 -7.02
N CYS A 112 4.32 -1.47 -6.48
CA CYS A 112 4.64 -1.87 -5.11
C CYS A 112 5.79 -1.03 -4.55
N GLY A 113 5.99 -1.07 -3.24
CA GLY A 113 7.08 -0.36 -2.57
C GLY A 113 8.46 -0.82 -2.99
N ARG A 114 9.45 0.08 -2.85
CA ARG A 114 10.88 -0.27 -2.94
C ARG A 114 11.27 -1.17 -1.79
N LEU A 115 12.32 -1.96 -1.99
CA LEU A 115 12.88 -2.86 -0.98
C LEU A 115 14.00 -2.15 -0.23
N PHE A 116 13.70 -1.53 0.92
CA PHE A 116 14.72 -0.87 1.73
C PHE A 116 15.34 -1.82 2.77
N GLU A 117 14.54 -2.71 3.35
CA GLU A 117 15.01 -3.63 4.41
C GLU A 117 14.81 -5.10 4.04
N GLY A 118 13.70 -5.41 3.38
CA GLY A 118 13.35 -6.79 3.05
C GLY A 118 13.90 -7.25 1.71
N THR A 119 13.61 -8.52 1.39
CA THR A 119 14.00 -9.18 0.14
C THR A 119 12.86 -9.21 -0.87
N ALA A 120 13.20 -9.42 -2.15
CA ALA A 120 12.20 -9.62 -3.21
C ALA A 120 11.29 -10.83 -2.93
N THR A 121 11.83 -11.90 -2.34
CA THR A 121 11.06 -13.07 -1.93
C THR A 121 10.02 -12.73 -0.86
N GLN A 122 10.40 -11.94 0.14
CA GLN A 122 9.48 -11.48 1.19
C GLN A 122 8.37 -10.61 0.61
N MET A 123 8.72 -9.60 -0.21
CA MET A 123 7.71 -8.73 -0.83
C MET A 123 6.78 -9.50 -1.76
N HIS A 124 7.31 -10.39 -2.59
CA HIS A 124 6.49 -11.24 -3.46
C HIS A 124 5.51 -12.11 -2.65
N HIS A 125 5.97 -12.68 -1.53
CA HIS A 125 5.09 -13.43 -0.62
C HIS A 125 4.02 -12.52 -0.01
N SER A 126 4.39 -11.34 0.48
CA SER A 126 3.48 -10.35 1.04
C SER A 126 2.39 -9.94 0.03
N LEU A 127 2.79 -9.64 -1.21
CA LEU A 127 1.86 -9.30 -2.28
C LEU A 127 0.91 -10.46 -2.63
N ASN A 128 1.37 -11.71 -2.61
CA ASN A 128 0.52 -12.89 -2.83
C ASN A 128 -0.50 -13.08 -1.69
N LYS A 129 -0.15 -12.78 -0.43
CA LYS A 129 -1.12 -12.77 0.69
C LYS A 129 -2.24 -11.76 0.40
N LEU A 130 -1.89 -10.54 -0.04
CA LEU A 130 -2.88 -9.53 -0.37
C LEU A 130 -3.70 -9.89 -1.61
N ALA A 131 -3.08 -10.47 -2.64
CA ALA A 131 -3.76 -10.91 -3.85
C ALA A 131 -4.79 -12.03 -3.61
N ALA A 132 -4.68 -12.77 -2.50
CA ALA A 132 -5.65 -13.79 -2.12
C ALA A 132 -6.95 -13.21 -1.50
N LEU A 133 -6.99 -11.93 -1.15
CA LEU A 133 -8.18 -11.25 -0.64
C LEU A 133 -9.27 -11.12 -1.73
N PRO A 134 -10.54 -10.87 -1.34
CA PRO A 134 -11.63 -10.71 -2.29
C PRO A 134 -11.33 -9.65 -3.36
N PRO A 135 -11.68 -9.88 -4.64
CA PRO A 135 -11.38 -8.94 -5.73
C PRO A 135 -12.08 -7.57 -5.58
N THR A 136 -13.15 -7.51 -4.79
CA THR A 136 -13.88 -6.26 -4.45
C THR A 136 -13.18 -5.41 -3.39
N THR A 137 -12.09 -5.90 -2.79
CA THR A 137 -11.33 -5.16 -1.78
C THR A 137 -10.80 -3.85 -2.37
N GLN A 138 -11.12 -2.73 -1.72
CA GLN A 138 -10.61 -1.40 -2.06
C GLN A 138 -9.27 -1.16 -1.37
N LEU A 139 -8.27 -0.76 -2.16
CA LEU A 139 -6.90 -0.53 -1.71
C LEU A 139 -6.66 0.95 -1.46
N PHE A 140 -6.30 1.26 -0.23
CA PHE A 140 -5.85 2.58 0.19
C PHE A 140 -4.34 2.51 0.46
N CYS A 141 -3.55 2.82 -0.56
CA CYS A 141 -2.10 2.96 -0.43
C CYS A 141 -1.73 4.40 -0.02
N ALA A 142 -0.46 4.60 0.37
CA ALA A 142 -0.05 5.85 0.95
C ALA A 142 0.26 6.96 -0.08
N HIS A 143 0.80 6.61 -1.24
CA HIS A 143 1.35 7.56 -2.20
C HIS A 143 0.59 7.60 -3.52
N GLU A 144 0.54 8.79 -4.14
CA GLU A 144 -0.09 9.03 -5.45
C GLU A 144 0.93 8.79 -6.60
N TYR A 145 1.44 7.56 -6.70
CA TYR A 145 2.40 7.15 -7.73
C TYR A 145 1.76 6.53 -8.97
N THR A 146 0.43 6.44 -9.01
CA THR A 146 -0.33 5.65 -9.98
C THR A 146 0.01 5.99 -11.43
N GLN A 147 0.12 7.27 -11.78
CA GLN A 147 0.44 7.68 -13.14
C GLN A 147 1.81 7.17 -13.59
N GLN A 148 2.85 7.37 -12.77
CA GLN A 148 4.21 6.89 -13.07
C GLN A 148 4.30 5.36 -13.06
N ASN A 149 3.55 4.70 -12.18
CA ASN A 149 3.46 3.25 -12.15
C ASN A 149 2.82 2.69 -13.42
N GLY A 150 1.75 3.34 -13.91
CA GLY A 150 1.10 2.95 -15.17
C GLY A 150 2.03 3.08 -16.38
N GLN A 151 2.81 4.17 -16.46
CA GLN A 151 3.82 4.35 -17.51
C GLN A 151 4.84 3.21 -17.50
N PHE A 152 5.33 2.83 -16.31
CA PHE A 152 6.24 1.69 -16.19
C PHE A 152 5.57 0.37 -16.57
N ALA A 153 4.36 0.10 -16.06
CA ALA A 153 3.63 -1.14 -16.34
C ALA A 153 3.43 -1.34 -17.85
N GLN A 154 3.15 -0.26 -18.60
CA GLN A 154 2.98 -0.28 -20.05
C GLN A 154 4.24 -0.73 -20.80
N THR A 155 5.43 -0.48 -20.27
CA THR A 155 6.69 -0.97 -20.89
C THR A 155 6.83 -2.49 -20.80
N LEU A 156 6.14 -3.12 -19.84
CA LEU A 156 6.20 -4.56 -19.59
C LEU A 156 5.06 -5.33 -20.26
N GLU A 157 3.88 -4.74 -20.36
CA GLU A 157 2.68 -5.34 -20.94
C GLU A 157 2.01 -4.37 -21.95
N PRO A 158 2.67 -4.07 -23.08
CA PRO A 158 2.20 -3.08 -24.07
C PRO A 158 0.87 -3.44 -24.74
N ASN A 159 0.45 -4.71 -24.72
CA ASN A 159 -0.81 -5.16 -25.31
C ASN A 159 -1.93 -5.39 -24.28
N ASN A 160 -1.70 -5.07 -23.01
CA ASN A 160 -2.69 -5.22 -21.96
C ASN A 160 -3.78 -4.12 -22.07
N THR A 161 -4.92 -4.46 -22.65
CA THR A 161 -6.02 -3.52 -22.89
C THR A 161 -6.61 -2.93 -21.60
N GLN A 162 -6.67 -3.72 -20.51
CA GLN A 162 -7.15 -3.24 -19.21
C GLN A 162 -6.17 -2.23 -18.60
N LEU A 163 -4.88 -2.44 -18.79
CA LEU A 163 -3.85 -1.49 -18.37
C LEU A 163 -3.97 -0.16 -19.13
N HIS A 164 -4.18 -0.20 -20.44
CA HIS A 164 -4.38 1.01 -21.27
C HIS A 164 -5.62 1.81 -20.83
N GLN A 165 -6.73 1.11 -20.55
CA GLN A 165 -7.95 1.74 -20.05
C GLN A 165 -7.69 2.43 -18.70
N ARG A 166 -6.99 1.73 -17.78
CA ARG A 166 -6.66 2.29 -16.46
C ARG A 166 -5.73 3.50 -16.55
N ILE A 167 -4.70 3.46 -17.41
CA ILE A 167 -3.81 4.60 -17.66
C ILE A 167 -4.60 5.83 -18.16
N THR A 168 -5.53 5.62 -19.09
CA THR A 168 -6.38 6.71 -19.60
C THR A 168 -7.26 7.30 -18.51
N GLU A 169 -7.91 6.47 -17.71
CA GLU A 169 -8.71 6.89 -16.53
C GLU A 169 -7.86 7.70 -15.55
N VAL A 170 -6.69 7.19 -15.19
CA VAL A 170 -5.75 7.85 -14.27
C VAL A 170 -5.33 9.22 -14.80
N ALA A 171 -5.02 9.33 -16.09
CA ALA A 171 -4.67 10.61 -16.71
C ALA A 171 -5.81 11.63 -16.58
N GLN A 172 -7.06 11.23 -16.81
CA GLN A 172 -8.24 12.08 -16.65
C GLN A 172 -8.45 12.52 -15.20
N LEU A 173 -8.32 11.58 -14.24
CA LEU A 173 -8.42 11.90 -12.81
C LEU A 173 -7.36 12.93 -12.42
N ARG A 174 -6.09 12.70 -12.80
CA ARG A 174 -4.98 13.60 -12.45
C ARG A 174 -5.09 14.99 -13.09
N GLN A 175 -5.59 15.08 -14.33
CA GLN A 175 -5.89 16.37 -14.98
C GLN A 175 -6.90 17.20 -14.18
N ASN A 176 -7.82 16.54 -13.50
CA ASN A 176 -8.84 17.18 -12.67
C ASN A 176 -8.45 17.28 -11.18
N ASN A 177 -7.19 17.01 -10.81
CA ASN A 177 -6.70 16.96 -9.43
C ASN A 177 -7.48 16.00 -8.52
N ILE A 178 -8.05 14.94 -9.08
CA ILE A 178 -8.75 13.88 -8.36
C ILE A 178 -7.74 12.78 -8.02
N ALA A 179 -7.82 12.25 -6.80
CA ALA A 179 -7.00 11.11 -6.37
C ALA A 179 -7.32 9.86 -7.18
N THR A 180 -6.31 9.02 -7.44
CA THR A 180 -6.46 7.77 -8.20
C THR A 180 -6.72 6.57 -7.30
N VAL A 181 -6.63 6.75 -6.00
CA VAL A 181 -6.95 5.76 -4.97
C VAL A 181 -8.26 6.14 -4.26
N PRO A 182 -9.06 5.15 -3.80
CA PRO A 182 -8.78 3.72 -3.83
C PRO A 182 -8.90 3.12 -5.23
N SER A 183 -8.07 2.10 -5.51
CA SER A 183 -8.29 1.13 -6.59
C SER A 183 -8.93 -0.14 -6.02
N THR A 184 -9.26 -1.12 -6.87
CA THR A 184 -9.76 -2.42 -6.41
C THR A 184 -8.71 -3.50 -6.63
N LEU A 185 -8.74 -4.56 -5.82
CA LEU A 185 -7.83 -5.69 -6.00
C LEU A 185 -8.06 -6.39 -7.37
N ALA A 186 -9.30 -6.40 -7.88
CA ALA A 186 -9.57 -6.86 -9.24
C ALA A 186 -8.79 -6.05 -10.29
N GLN A 187 -8.81 -4.73 -10.16
CA GLN A 187 -8.08 -3.80 -11.03
C GLN A 187 -6.57 -4.04 -10.96
N GLU A 188 -6.03 -4.17 -9.74
CA GLU A 188 -4.61 -4.43 -9.55
C GLU A 188 -4.18 -5.77 -10.13
N LYS A 189 -4.95 -6.84 -9.96
CA LYS A 189 -4.68 -8.15 -10.58
C LYS A 189 -4.66 -8.09 -12.11
N ALA A 190 -5.41 -7.18 -12.69
CA ALA A 190 -5.50 -7.01 -14.14
C ALA A 190 -4.38 -6.13 -14.72
N THR A 191 -3.81 -5.20 -13.92
CA THR A 191 -2.96 -4.12 -14.44
C THR A 191 -1.62 -3.97 -13.75
N ASN A 192 -1.47 -4.50 -12.53
CA ASN A 192 -0.26 -4.30 -11.73
C ASN A 192 0.80 -5.36 -12.05
N PRO A 193 1.95 -5.02 -12.64
CA PRO A 193 2.96 -6.01 -13.06
C PRO A 193 3.55 -6.80 -11.87
N PHE A 194 3.50 -6.26 -10.66
CA PHE A 194 4.02 -6.92 -9.45
C PHE A 194 3.09 -8.03 -8.91
N LEU A 195 1.83 -8.06 -9.35
CA LEU A 195 0.88 -9.16 -9.10
C LEU A 195 0.78 -10.13 -10.29
N ARG A 196 1.51 -9.89 -11.38
CA ARG A 196 1.36 -10.57 -12.66
C ARG A 196 2.60 -11.34 -13.13
N SER A 197 3.49 -11.72 -12.21
CA SER A 197 4.69 -12.51 -12.50
C SER A 197 4.41 -13.84 -13.21
N HIS A 198 3.15 -14.25 -13.35
CA HIS A 198 2.68 -15.42 -14.09
C HIS A 198 2.20 -15.09 -15.52
N CYS A 199 2.11 -13.81 -15.88
CA CYS A 199 1.55 -13.37 -17.17
C CYS A 199 2.53 -13.66 -18.31
N PRO A 200 2.09 -14.36 -19.40
CA PRO A 200 2.96 -14.70 -20.53
C PRO A 200 3.59 -13.48 -21.21
N GLU A 201 2.85 -12.39 -21.38
CA GLU A 201 3.37 -11.16 -22.01
C GLU A 201 4.51 -10.54 -21.18
N LEU A 202 4.32 -10.41 -19.85
CA LEU A 202 5.34 -9.89 -18.95
C LEU A 202 6.58 -10.78 -18.96
N ILE A 203 6.40 -12.11 -18.90
CA ILE A 203 7.50 -13.10 -18.96
C ILE A 203 8.27 -12.97 -20.29
N HIS A 204 7.56 -12.81 -21.39
CA HIS A 204 8.16 -12.63 -22.73
C HIS A 204 8.95 -11.32 -22.81
N THR A 205 8.37 -10.21 -22.38
CA THR A 205 9.03 -8.89 -22.38
C THR A 205 10.29 -8.86 -21.52
N LEU A 206 10.30 -9.62 -20.43
CA LEU A 206 11.47 -9.77 -19.56
C LEU A 206 12.49 -10.78 -20.11
N ALA A 207 12.14 -11.60 -21.13
CA ALA A 207 12.91 -12.74 -21.65
C ALA A 207 13.23 -13.80 -20.57
N MET A 208 12.26 -14.09 -19.68
CA MET A 208 12.44 -14.91 -18.47
C MET A 208 11.57 -16.17 -18.46
N SER A 209 11.42 -16.86 -19.60
CA SER A 209 10.51 -18.02 -19.76
C SER A 209 10.88 -19.24 -18.89
N GLN A 210 12.11 -19.33 -18.42
CA GLN A 210 12.59 -20.45 -17.58
C GLN A 210 12.75 -20.07 -16.10
N ASN A 211 12.38 -18.84 -15.73
CA ASN A 211 12.59 -18.32 -14.38
C ASN A 211 11.36 -18.53 -13.49
N SER A 212 11.61 -18.62 -12.20
CA SER A 212 10.56 -18.66 -11.17
C SER A 212 9.82 -17.33 -11.10
N ARG A 213 8.61 -17.34 -10.54
CA ARG A 213 7.80 -16.13 -10.32
C ARG A 213 8.49 -15.09 -9.43
N VAL A 214 9.30 -15.54 -8.46
CA VAL A 214 10.09 -14.66 -7.60
C VAL A 214 11.21 -13.97 -8.39
N GLU A 215 11.89 -14.68 -9.28
CA GLU A 215 12.93 -14.08 -10.15
C GLU A 215 12.32 -13.06 -11.12
N ILE A 216 11.16 -13.36 -11.71
CA ILE A 216 10.41 -12.44 -12.58
C ILE A 216 9.99 -11.19 -11.79
N PHE A 217 9.47 -11.36 -10.58
CA PHE A 217 9.15 -10.24 -9.70
C PHE A 217 10.41 -9.41 -9.37
N THR A 218 11.53 -10.07 -9.06
CA THR A 218 12.81 -9.41 -8.73
C THR A 218 13.29 -8.55 -9.88
N GLU A 219 13.26 -9.08 -11.11
CA GLU A 219 13.66 -8.32 -12.30
C GLU A 219 12.68 -7.17 -12.60
N THR A 220 11.37 -7.38 -12.40
CA THR A 220 10.36 -6.33 -12.51
C THR A 220 10.66 -5.18 -11.55
N ARG A 221 10.98 -5.49 -10.27
CA ARG A 221 11.32 -4.48 -9.27
C ARG A 221 12.62 -3.76 -9.62
N ARG A 222 13.65 -4.50 -10.03
CA ARG A 222 14.93 -3.92 -10.47
C ARG A 222 14.74 -2.94 -11.63
N ARG A 223 13.94 -3.29 -12.65
CA ARG A 223 13.65 -2.38 -13.77
C ARG A 223 12.91 -1.13 -13.31
N LYS A 224 11.95 -1.27 -12.39
CA LYS A 224 11.21 -0.12 -11.85
C LYS A 224 12.12 0.80 -11.03
N ASP A 225 13.14 0.28 -10.36
CA ASP A 225 14.07 1.09 -9.56
C ASP A 225 14.97 1.96 -10.43
N HIS A 226 15.13 1.63 -11.72
CA HIS A 226 15.92 2.37 -12.71
C HIS A 226 15.07 3.11 -13.75
N PHE A 227 13.74 3.06 -13.64
CA PHE A 227 12.79 3.77 -14.46
C PHE A 227 12.52 5.18 -13.92
#